data_26f018bab8dace13e25ac543bdf7fcfe
#
_entry.id   26f018bab8dace13e25ac543bdf7fcfe
#
_cell.length_a   1.000
_cell.length_b   1.000
_cell.length_c   1.000
_cell.angle_alpha   90.00
_cell.angle_beta   90.00
_cell.angle_gamma   90.00
#
_symmetry.space_group_name_H-M   'P 1'
#
loop_
_entity.id
_entity.type
_entity.pdbx_description
1 polymer ?
#
loop_
_entity_poly.entity_id
_entity_poly.type
_entity_poly.pdbx_seq_one_letter_code
_entity_poly.pdbx_strand_id
1 'polypeptide(L)'
;VSPETAVAAALTGEITDPMLLGTMPQITMPEAFQIDDSAVLAPAPADEADQVEILRGPNIKPFPDSMPQEDTLQAPLVLKVGDNITTDHIMPAGSKILPYRSNIPHLSQFCFGVCDTTFPERAKAAGTSIIVGGSNYGQGSSREHAALVPLYLGVRAVITKSFARIHVANLINAGIMPLTFKNPADYEKLHQDDVLQIENVYDGMDSGEMTLIDETTGDNIPLLCSFSERQKAILKAGGLLKYVGQGNH
;
A
#
# COMPACT_ATOMS: atom_id res chain seq x y z
N VAL A 1 20.12 21.32 1.96
CA VAL A 1 21.22 21.94 2.71
C VAL A 1 21.00 21.75 4.19
N SER A 2 22.05 21.91 5.03
CA SER A 2 21.90 21.86 6.48
C SER A 2 21.16 23.10 7.01
N PRO A 3 20.59 23.06 8.22
CA PRO A 3 19.99 24.25 8.84
C PRO A 3 20.96 25.43 8.92
N GLU A 4 22.23 25.18 9.21
CA GLU A 4 23.27 26.21 9.31
C GLU A 4 23.49 26.87 7.95
N THR A 5 23.58 26.11 6.87
CA THR A 5 23.69 26.66 5.51
C THR A 5 22.47 27.48 5.12
N ALA A 6 21.27 27.03 5.52
CA ALA A 6 20.04 27.77 5.27
C ALA A 6 20.01 29.10 6.02
N VAL A 7 20.44 29.13 7.28
CA VAL A 7 20.55 30.36 8.07
C VAL A 7 21.63 31.29 7.49
N ALA A 8 22.80 30.75 7.13
CA ALA A 8 23.86 31.54 6.49
C ALA A 8 23.35 32.23 5.22
N ALA A 9 22.68 31.48 4.35
CA ALA A 9 22.11 32.00 3.11
C ALA A 9 21.00 33.05 3.37
N ALA A 10 20.19 32.89 4.41
CA ALA A 10 19.18 33.86 4.79
C ALA A 10 19.80 35.19 5.29
N LEU A 11 20.94 35.13 5.97
CA LEU A 11 21.64 36.31 6.47
C LEU A 11 22.38 37.05 5.38
N THR A 12 22.95 36.36 4.41
CA THR A 12 23.79 36.97 3.35
C THR A 12 23.01 37.30 2.08
N GLY A 13 21.85 36.69 1.86
CA GLY A 13 21.06 36.80 0.63
C GLY A 13 21.56 35.94 -0.53
N GLU A 14 22.58 35.09 -0.31
CA GLU A 14 23.14 34.17 -1.28
C GLU A 14 23.55 32.84 -0.62
N ILE A 15 23.75 31.78 -1.41
CA ILE A 15 24.20 30.49 -0.88
C ILE A 15 25.60 30.64 -0.32
N THR A 16 25.71 30.55 0.99
CA THR A 16 26.94 30.85 1.74
C THR A 16 27.37 29.66 2.58
N ASP A 17 28.65 29.36 2.60
CA ASP A 17 29.25 28.42 3.55
C ASP A 17 29.14 29.01 4.98
N PRO A 18 28.45 28.36 5.91
CA PRO A 18 28.29 28.84 7.28
C PRO A 18 29.62 29.03 8.00
N MET A 19 30.69 28.34 7.61
CA MET A 19 32.02 28.49 8.16
C MET A 19 32.66 29.86 7.86
N LEU A 20 32.17 30.57 6.84
CA LEU A 20 32.64 31.91 6.48
C LEU A 20 32.01 33.02 7.33
N LEU A 21 30.97 32.74 8.10
CA LEU A 21 30.28 33.72 8.97
C LEU A 21 31.02 33.99 10.29
N GLY A 22 32.12 33.32 10.55
CA GLY A 22 32.92 33.49 11.75
C GLY A 22 32.99 32.25 12.64
N THR A 23 33.25 32.41 13.91
CA THR A 23 33.37 31.31 14.86
C THR A 23 31.98 30.74 15.17
N MET A 24 31.85 29.42 15.07
CA MET A 24 30.60 28.73 15.44
C MET A 24 30.26 29.05 16.92
N PRO A 25 29.02 29.49 17.21
CA PRO A 25 28.62 29.76 18.58
C PRO A 25 28.62 28.42 19.38
N GLN A 26 29.05 28.51 20.63
CA GLN A 26 29.01 27.36 21.52
C GLN A 26 27.54 27.03 21.84
N ILE A 27 27.10 25.82 21.46
CA ILE A 27 25.78 25.32 21.79
C ILE A 27 25.83 24.72 23.19
N THR A 28 25.09 25.31 24.12
CA THR A 28 24.92 24.77 25.47
C THR A 28 23.53 24.20 25.60
N MET A 29 23.45 22.95 26.08
CA MET A 29 22.16 22.36 26.41
C MET A 29 21.64 22.95 27.72
N PRO A 30 20.38 23.34 27.83
CA PRO A 30 19.81 23.81 29.08
C PRO A 30 19.76 22.65 30.07
N GLU A 31 19.88 22.93 31.36
CA GLU A 31 19.74 21.92 32.42
C GLU A 31 18.32 21.31 32.47
N ALA A 32 17.33 22.11 32.06
CA ALA A 32 15.92 21.65 31.91
C ALA A 32 15.27 22.35 30.72
N PHE A 33 14.51 21.60 29.93
CA PHE A 33 13.69 22.17 28.86
C PHE A 33 12.38 22.70 29.45
N GLN A 34 11.89 23.83 28.91
CA GLN A 34 10.50 24.24 29.17
C GLN A 34 9.57 23.29 28.43
N ILE A 35 8.81 22.53 29.19
CA ILE A 35 7.80 21.62 28.65
C ILE A 35 6.43 22.27 28.92
N ASP A 36 5.62 22.40 27.87
CA ASP A 36 4.23 22.87 27.97
C ASP A 36 3.31 21.72 27.56
N ASP A 37 2.74 21.06 28.55
CA ASP A 37 1.83 19.94 28.35
C ASP A 37 0.35 20.38 28.31
N SER A 38 0.07 21.68 28.28
CA SER A 38 -1.30 22.22 28.31
C SER A 38 -2.20 21.74 27.14
N ALA A 39 -1.59 21.34 26.02
CA ALA A 39 -2.29 20.76 24.87
C ALA A 39 -2.42 19.23 24.91
N VAL A 40 -1.86 18.57 25.93
CA VAL A 40 -1.93 17.11 26.10
C VAL A 40 -3.19 16.78 26.88
N LEU A 41 -4.14 16.10 26.22
CA LEU A 41 -5.32 15.56 26.87
C LEU A 41 -4.97 14.18 27.45
N ALA A 42 -5.04 14.06 28.78
CA ALA A 42 -4.83 12.77 29.44
C ALA A 42 -5.94 11.77 29.03
N PRO A 43 -5.62 10.46 28.92
CA PRO A 43 -6.65 9.45 28.72
C PRO A 43 -7.61 9.42 29.91
N ALA A 44 -8.84 8.94 29.68
CA ALA A 44 -9.78 8.71 30.77
C ALA A 44 -9.20 7.71 31.78
N PRO A 45 -9.57 7.82 33.08
CA PRO A 45 -9.24 6.80 34.09
C PRO A 45 -9.67 5.40 33.63
N ALA A 46 -8.95 4.36 34.07
CA ALA A 46 -9.18 3.00 33.61
C ALA A 46 -10.62 2.47 33.92
N ASP A 47 -11.23 2.93 34.98
CA ASP A 47 -12.60 2.61 35.39
C ASP A 47 -13.68 3.33 34.56
N GLU A 48 -13.31 4.40 33.86
CA GLU A 48 -14.20 5.16 32.99
C GLU A 48 -13.94 4.89 31.48
N ALA A 49 -12.86 4.20 31.14
CA ALA A 49 -12.39 4.02 29.76
C ALA A 49 -13.46 3.39 28.84
N ASP A 50 -14.22 2.43 29.35
CA ASP A 50 -15.28 1.74 28.60
C ASP A 50 -16.51 2.62 28.34
N GLN A 51 -16.64 3.75 29.03
CA GLN A 51 -17.75 4.71 28.90
C GLN A 51 -17.42 5.85 27.95
N VAL A 52 -16.17 5.94 27.49
CA VAL A 52 -15.72 7.01 26.58
C VAL A 52 -16.36 6.84 25.21
N GLU A 53 -17.17 7.80 24.79
CA GLU A 53 -17.74 7.85 23.45
C GLU A 53 -16.65 8.21 22.42
N ILE A 54 -16.46 7.34 21.42
CA ILE A 54 -15.54 7.61 20.33
C ILE A 54 -16.23 8.46 19.27
N LEU A 55 -15.95 9.77 19.30
CA LEU A 55 -16.47 10.72 18.31
C LEU A 55 -15.63 10.66 17.02
N ARG A 56 -16.28 10.34 15.90
CA ARG A 56 -15.65 10.31 14.57
C ARG A 56 -16.25 11.36 13.67
N GLY A 57 -15.40 12.11 12.95
CA GLY A 57 -15.85 13.02 11.91
C GLY A 57 -16.53 12.28 10.74
N PRO A 58 -17.30 12.98 9.91
CA PRO A 58 -18.12 12.38 8.84
C PRO A 58 -17.29 11.62 7.78
N ASN A 59 -16.03 12.02 7.59
CA ASN A 59 -15.10 11.39 6.65
C ASN A 59 -14.25 10.27 7.25
N ILE A 60 -14.46 9.90 8.52
CA ILE A 60 -13.78 8.77 9.14
C ILE A 60 -14.70 7.56 9.05
N LYS A 61 -14.36 6.62 8.18
CA LYS A 61 -15.10 5.37 7.98
C LYS A 61 -14.31 4.19 8.54
N PRO A 62 -14.98 3.07 8.85
CA PRO A 62 -14.29 1.86 9.27
C PRO A 62 -13.20 1.46 8.27
N PHE A 63 -12.11 0.89 8.80
CA PHE A 63 -11.05 0.32 8.00
C PHE A 63 -11.59 -0.83 7.13
N PRO A 64 -11.15 -0.97 5.86
CA PRO A 64 -11.62 -2.06 5.00
C PRO A 64 -11.36 -3.41 5.64
N ASP A 65 -12.37 -4.27 5.66
CA ASP A 65 -12.18 -5.65 6.08
C ASP A 65 -11.42 -6.42 5.00
N SER A 66 -10.48 -7.24 5.42
CA SER A 66 -9.69 -8.09 4.56
C SER A 66 -10.02 -9.56 4.84
N MET A 67 -9.90 -10.41 3.84
CA MET A 67 -10.12 -11.85 3.97
C MET A 67 -8.77 -12.58 3.94
N PRO A 68 -8.61 -13.69 4.66
CA PRO A 68 -7.48 -14.58 4.51
C PRO A 68 -7.25 -14.93 3.04
N GLN A 69 -5.99 -15.17 2.65
CA GLN A 69 -5.74 -15.79 1.35
C GLN A 69 -6.24 -17.23 1.38
N GLU A 70 -6.95 -17.61 0.33
CA GLU A 70 -7.41 -18.98 0.14
C GLU A 70 -6.31 -19.80 -0.56
N ASP A 71 -6.37 -21.12 -0.43
CA ASP A 71 -5.40 -22.01 -1.09
C ASP A 71 -5.61 -22.12 -2.59
N THR A 72 -6.76 -21.68 -3.08
CA THR A 72 -7.06 -21.49 -4.50
C THR A 72 -7.60 -20.09 -4.71
N LEU A 73 -6.99 -19.34 -5.60
CA LEU A 73 -7.46 -18.03 -6.04
C LEU A 73 -7.93 -18.13 -7.49
N GLN A 74 -9.24 -17.97 -7.72
CA GLN A 74 -9.81 -17.87 -9.06
C GLN A 74 -10.53 -16.53 -9.19
N ALA A 75 -10.15 -15.73 -10.18
CA ALA A 75 -10.69 -14.40 -10.35
C ALA A 75 -10.43 -13.83 -11.75
N PRO A 76 -11.28 -12.91 -12.24
CA PRO A 76 -11.02 -12.21 -13.49
C PRO A 76 -9.85 -11.23 -13.38
N LEU A 77 -9.11 -11.07 -14.46
CA LEU A 77 -8.18 -10.00 -14.69
C LEU A 77 -8.93 -8.69 -14.97
N VAL A 78 -9.22 -7.92 -13.95
CA VAL A 78 -10.06 -6.72 -14.11
C VAL A 78 -9.30 -5.50 -14.67
N LEU A 79 -7.97 -5.53 -14.63
CA LEU A 79 -7.15 -4.43 -15.14
C LEU A 79 -5.77 -4.91 -15.55
N LYS A 80 -5.38 -4.63 -16.81
CA LYS A 80 -4.01 -4.75 -17.28
C LYS A 80 -3.43 -3.36 -17.54
N VAL A 81 -2.29 -3.04 -16.89
CA VAL A 81 -1.61 -1.75 -17.01
C VAL A 81 -0.15 -1.94 -17.39
N GLY A 82 0.43 -0.93 -18.03
CA GLY A 82 1.81 -0.97 -18.51
C GLY A 82 2.87 -0.77 -17.42
N ASP A 83 4.06 -0.36 -17.87
CA ASP A 83 5.22 -0.09 -17.00
C ASP A 83 5.07 1.23 -16.23
N ASN A 84 5.83 1.37 -15.13
CA ASN A 84 5.95 2.60 -14.35
C ASN A 84 4.64 3.13 -13.77
N ILE A 85 3.75 2.23 -13.37
CA ILE A 85 2.54 2.62 -12.63
C ILE A 85 2.94 3.18 -11.27
N THR A 86 2.61 4.44 -11.04
CA THR A 86 2.89 5.12 -9.77
C THR A 86 1.77 4.91 -8.76
N THR A 87 2.05 5.18 -7.49
CA THR A 87 1.00 5.23 -6.46
C THR A 87 -0.06 6.29 -6.75
N ASP A 88 0.26 7.36 -7.52
CA ASP A 88 -0.72 8.35 -7.98
C ASP A 88 -1.60 7.83 -9.14
N HIS A 89 -1.09 6.94 -9.98
CA HIS A 89 -1.93 6.24 -10.95
C HIS A 89 -2.92 5.32 -10.26
N ILE A 90 -2.48 4.59 -9.21
CA ILE A 90 -3.34 3.67 -8.46
C ILE A 90 -4.37 4.44 -7.64
N MET A 91 -3.91 5.41 -6.85
CA MET A 91 -4.77 6.22 -5.99
C MET A 91 -4.29 7.68 -5.98
N PRO A 92 -4.91 8.55 -6.78
CA PRO A 92 -4.55 9.97 -6.81
C PRO A 92 -4.67 10.63 -5.43
N ALA A 93 -3.81 11.61 -5.16
CA ALA A 93 -3.76 12.33 -3.88
C ALA A 93 -3.81 13.84 -4.05
N GLY A 94 -4.58 14.33 -5.00
CA GLY A 94 -4.83 15.76 -5.20
C GLY A 94 -5.65 16.40 -4.07
N SER A 95 -5.66 17.74 -4.01
CA SER A 95 -6.36 18.53 -2.98
C SER A 95 -7.83 18.19 -2.82
N LYS A 96 -8.49 17.76 -3.89
CA LYS A 96 -9.90 17.33 -3.88
C LYS A 96 -10.13 15.96 -3.23
N ILE A 97 -9.10 15.12 -3.15
CA ILE A 97 -9.17 13.74 -2.68
C ILE A 97 -8.63 13.60 -1.25
N LEU A 98 -7.57 14.34 -0.93
CA LEU A 98 -6.91 14.29 0.38
C LEU A 98 -7.84 14.45 1.60
N PRO A 99 -8.89 15.29 1.60
CA PRO A 99 -9.81 15.41 2.73
C PRO A 99 -10.55 14.11 3.07
N TYR A 100 -10.61 13.15 2.15
CA TYR A 100 -11.33 11.87 2.29
C TYR A 100 -10.41 10.68 2.60
N ARG A 101 -9.13 10.91 2.95
CA ARG A 101 -8.16 9.80 3.12
C ARG A 101 -8.57 8.75 4.16
N SER A 102 -9.42 9.08 5.12
CA SER A 102 -9.98 8.12 6.09
C SER A 102 -11.34 7.54 5.66
N ASN A 103 -11.72 7.75 4.39
CA ASN A 103 -12.97 7.27 3.81
C ASN A 103 -12.68 6.43 2.55
N ILE A 104 -12.20 5.20 2.76
CA ILE A 104 -11.84 4.28 1.67
C ILE A 104 -13.00 4.02 0.71
N PRO A 105 -14.26 3.83 1.18
CA PRO A 105 -15.41 3.73 0.27
C PRO A 105 -15.55 4.91 -0.68
N HIS A 106 -15.31 6.14 -0.22
CA HIS A 106 -15.34 7.32 -1.10
C HIS A 106 -14.13 7.35 -2.05
N LEU A 107 -12.95 7.04 -1.53
CA LEU A 107 -11.72 7.00 -2.33
C LEU A 107 -11.78 5.96 -3.46
N SER A 108 -12.51 4.86 -3.27
CA SER A 108 -12.57 3.77 -4.24
C SER A 108 -13.05 4.20 -5.63
N GLN A 109 -13.86 5.27 -5.72
CA GLN A 109 -14.35 5.83 -6.97
C GLN A 109 -13.23 6.42 -7.86
N PHE A 110 -12.08 6.75 -7.27
CA PHE A 110 -10.96 7.37 -7.97
C PHE A 110 -9.81 6.39 -8.27
N CYS A 111 -9.96 5.13 -7.84
CA CYS A 111 -8.92 4.11 -8.01
C CYS A 111 -8.64 3.87 -9.50
N PHE A 112 -7.38 3.98 -9.89
CA PHE A 112 -6.93 3.91 -11.29
C PHE A 112 -7.61 4.88 -12.26
N GLY A 113 -8.33 5.88 -11.77
CA GLY A 113 -9.08 6.80 -12.61
C GLY A 113 -8.25 7.57 -13.65
N VAL A 114 -6.93 7.61 -13.51
CA VAL A 114 -5.98 8.16 -14.51
C VAL A 114 -5.71 7.15 -15.64
N CYS A 115 -5.80 5.84 -15.35
CA CYS A 115 -5.53 4.76 -16.30
C CYS A 115 -6.82 4.27 -16.96
N ASP A 116 -7.87 4.07 -16.14
CA ASP A 116 -9.15 3.53 -16.56
C ASP A 116 -10.24 3.94 -15.59
N THR A 117 -11.08 4.86 -16.01
CA THR A 117 -12.20 5.40 -15.19
C THR A 117 -13.27 4.38 -14.87
N THR A 118 -13.33 3.26 -15.58
CA THR A 118 -14.34 2.20 -15.37
C THR A 118 -13.86 1.10 -14.44
N PHE A 119 -12.57 1.09 -14.08
CA PHE A 119 -11.99 0.08 -13.19
C PHE A 119 -12.75 -0.11 -11.86
N PRO A 120 -13.12 0.97 -11.11
CA PRO A 120 -13.79 0.81 -9.83
C PRO A 120 -15.11 0.03 -9.93
N GLU A 121 -15.89 0.29 -10.97
CA GLU A 121 -17.17 -0.38 -11.20
C GLU A 121 -16.96 -1.85 -11.58
N ARG A 122 -16.01 -2.15 -12.47
CA ARG A 122 -15.70 -3.52 -12.87
C ARG A 122 -15.15 -4.35 -11.71
N ALA A 123 -14.20 -3.82 -10.96
CA ALA A 123 -13.63 -4.50 -9.80
C ALA A 123 -14.69 -4.78 -8.74
N LYS A 124 -15.57 -3.82 -8.46
CA LYS A 124 -16.68 -3.99 -7.52
C LYS A 124 -17.69 -5.02 -7.99
N ALA A 125 -18.00 -5.05 -9.29
CA ALA A 125 -18.91 -6.05 -9.87
C ALA A 125 -18.31 -7.46 -9.83
N ALA A 126 -17.00 -7.60 -10.02
CA ALA A 126 -16.29 -8.88 -9.92
C ALA A 126 -16.24 -9.43 -8.48
N GLY A 127 -16.21 -8.55 -7.46
CA GLY A 127 -16.10 -8.92 -6.05
C GLY A 127 -14.72 -9.42 -5.66
N THR A 128 -14.14 -10.36 -6.41
CA THR A 128 -12.75 -10.84 -6.29
C THR A 128 -12.05 -10.63 -7.63
N SER A 129 -10.82 -10.12 -7.61
CA SER A 129 -10.14 -9.73 -8.85
C SER A 129 -8.62 -9.79 -8.77
N ILE A 130 -7.99 -9.82 -9.95
CA ILE A 130 -6.54 -9.77 -10.14
C ILE A 130 -6.21 -8.55 -11.01
N ILE A 131 -5.09 -7.90 -10.70
CA ILE A 131 -4.50 -6.84 -11.53
C ILE A 131 -3.20 -7.35 -12.12
N VAL A 132 -2.94 -7.04 -13.39
CA VAL A 132 -1.66 -7.29 -14.04
C VAL A 132 -1.00 -5.96 -14.41
N GLY A 133 0.27 -5.82 -14.05
CA GLY A 133 1.08 -4.64 -14.34
C GLY A 133 2.40 -4.96 -15.01
N GLY A 134 3.03 -3.93 -15.58
CA GLY A 134 4.36 -4.01 -16.17
C GLY A 134 5.49 -3.89 -15.15
N SER A 135 6.60 -3.32 -15.57
CA SER A 135 7.79 -3.10 -14.74
C SER A 135 7.62 -1.92 -13.79
N ASN A 136 8.28 -1.98 -12.62
CA ASN A 136 8.35 -0.90 -11.65
C ASN A 136 6.97 -0.42 -11.16
N TYR A 137 6.08 -1.38 -10.87
CA TYR A 137 4.71 -1.11 -10.41
C TYR A 137 4.70 -0.59 -8.97
N GLY A 138 3.91 0.45 -8.70
CA GLY A 138 3.73 1.04 -7.38
C GLY A 138 4.85 1.99 -6.96
N GLN A 139 5.63 2.54 -7.91
CA GLN A 139 6.66 3.53 -7.60
C GLN A 139 6.06 4.85 -7.08
N GLY A 140 6.90 5.65 -6.45
CA GLY A 140 6.54 6.99 -5.96
C GLY A 140 6.37 7.03 -4.45
N SER A 141 5.40 7.82 -3.96
CA SER A 141 5.16 7.98 -2.52
C SER A 141 4.71 6.69 -1.85
N SER A 142 5.18 6.47 -0.62
CA SER A 142 4.72 5.33 0.19
C SER A 142 3.31 5.59 0.72
N ARG A 143 2.30 5.21 -0.04
CA ARG A 143 0.89 5.38 0.32
C ARG A 143 0.21 4.03 0.50
N GLU A 144 -0.23 3.75 1.71
CA GLU A 144 -1.03 2.57 2.02
C GLU A 144 -2.36 2.56 1.25
N HIS A 145 -2.92 3.73 0.92
CA HIS A 145 -4.14 3.86 0.11
C HIS A 145 -4.04 3.16 -1.26
N ALA A 146 -2.84 3.14 -1.86
CA ALA A 146 -2.60 2.43 -3.11
C ALA A 146 -2.69 0.88 -2.97
N ALA A 147 -2.81 0.36 -1.74
CA ALA A 147 -3.12 -1.04 -1.46
C ALA A 147 -4.51 -1.19 -0.83
N LEU A 148 -4.89 -0.31 0.12
CA LEU A 148 -6.17 -0.38 0.82
C LEU A 148 -7.38 -0.16 -0.10
N VAL A 149 -7.25 0.72 -1.09
CA VAL A 149 -8.36 0.99 -2.01
C VAL A 149 -8.57 -0.16 -2.99
N PRO A 150 -7.55 -0.73 -3.65
CA PRO A 150 -7.69 -1.99 -4.38
C PRO A 150 -8.23 -3.14 -3.51
N LEU A 151 -7.76 -3.30 -2.26
CA LEU A 151 -8.31 -4.29 -1.33
C LEU A 151 -9.82 -4.12 -1.15
N TYR A 152 -10.27 -2.89 -0.88
CA TYR A 152 -11.69 -2.58 -0.71
C TYR A 152 -12.53 -2.91 -1.96
N LEU A 153 -11.93 -2.80 -3.14
CA LEU A 153 -12.53 -3.16 -4.42
C LEU A 153 -12.42 -4.67 -4.75
N GLY A 154 -11.89 -5.48 -3.83
CA GLY A 154 -11.84 -6.94 -4.00
C GLY A 154 -10.59 -7.46 -4.70
N VAL A 155 -9.56 -6.64 -4.90
CA VAL A 155 -8.28 -7.11 -5.46
C VAL A 155 -7.57 -8.04 -4.48
N ARG A 156 -7.22 -9.27 -4.92
CA ARG A 156 -6.58 -10.29 -4.08
C ARG A 156 -5.13 -10.56 -4.47
N ALA A 157 -4.78 -10.36 -5.72
CA ALA A 157 -3.41 -10.47 -6.20
C ALA A 157 -3.08 -9.38 -7.22
N VAL A 158 -1.83 -8.99 -7.24
CA VAL A 158 -1.24 -8.13 -8.27
C VAL A 158 -0.06 -8.89 -8.86
N ILE A 159 -0.05 -9.09 -10.18
CA ILE A 159 0.98 -9.81 -10.92
C ILE A 159 1.72 -8.84 -11.82
N THR A 160 3.04 -8.76 -11.73
CA THR A 160 3.82 -7.74 -12.47
C THR A 160 5.12 -8.29 -13.03
N LYS A 161 5.75 -7.54 -13.94
CA LYS A 161 7.15 -7.80 -14.33
C LYS A 161 8.11 -7.46 -13.18
N SER A 162 7.85 -6.37 -12.44
CA SER A 162 8.58 -6.00 -11.21
C SER A 162 7.83 -4.96 -10.39
N PHE A 163 8.12 -4.89 -9.10
CA PHE A 163 7.52 -3.95 -8.14
C PHE A 163 8.52 -2.92 -7.61
N ALA A 164 8.01 -1.77 -7.22
CA ALA A 164 8.68 -0.88 -6.27
C ALA A 164 8.63 -1.49 -4.86
N ARG A 165 9.76 -1.51 -4.16
CA ARG A 165 9.95 -2.23 -2.88
C ARG A 165 8.93 -1.89 -1.80
N ILE A 166 8.63 -0.61 -1.60
CA ILE A 166 7.70 -0.15 -0.56
C ILE A 166 6.28 -0.64 -0.86
N HIS A 167 5.89 -0.66 -2.13
CA HIS A 167 4.56 -1.08 -2.53
C HIS A 167 4.29 -2.55 -2.27
N VAL A 168 5.30 -3.42 -2.44
CA VAL A 168 5.21 -4.84 -2.05
C VAL A 168 4.83 -4.98 -0.57
N ALA A 169 5.49 -4.22 0.31
CA ALA A 169 5.17 -4.25 1.74
C ALA A 169 3.73 -3.78 2.02
N ASN A 170 3.28 -2.73 1.33
CA ASN A 170 1.91 -2.22 1.48
C ASN A 170 0.87 -3.24 1.00
N LEU A 171 1.10 -3.93 -0.13
CA LEU A 171 0.22 -4.98 -0.62
C LEU A 171 0.11 -6.14 0.37
N ILE A 172 1.25 -6.65 0.87
CA ILE A 172 1.28 -7.73 1.86
C ILE A 172 0.56 -7.32 3.15
N ASN A 173 0.83 -6.11 3.66
CA ASN A 173 0.17 -5.61 4.86
C ASN A 173 -1.35 -5.44 4.69
N ALA A 174 -1.81 -5.14 3.49
CA ALA A 174 -3.22 -5.10 3.14
C ALA A 174 -3.84 -6.49 2.92
N GLY A 175 -3.03 -7.56 2.81
CA GLY A 175 -3.51 -8.91 2.50
C GLY A 175 -3.67 -9.18 1.00
N ILE A 176 -3.06 -8.36 0.14
CA ILE A 176 -3.00 -8.57 -1.31
C ILE A 176 -1.69 -9.25 -1.65
N MET A 177 -1.73 -10.32 -2.44
CA MET A 177 -0.56 -11.11 -2.82
C MET A 177 0.19 -10.47 -4.01
N PRO A 178 1.45 -9.98 -3.82
CA PRO A 178 2.28 -9.49 -4.90
C PRO A 178 3.07 -10.64 -5.54
N LEU A 179 2.89 -10.87 -6.84
CA LEU A 179 3.56 -11.92 -7.60
C LEU A 179 4.29 -11.32 -8.81
N THR A 180 5.37 -11.96 -9.24
CA THR A 180 6.09 -11.54 -10.45
C THR A 180 6.14 -12.66 -11.48
N PHE A 181 6.12 -12.29 -12.74
CA PHE A 181 6.35 -13.25 -13.83
C PHE A 181 7.76 -13.85 -13.73
N LYS A 182 7.89 -15.19 -13.81
CA LYS A 182 9.19 -15.85 -13.93
C LYS A 182 9.86 -15.49 -15.26
N ASN A 183 9.06 -15.38 -16.33
CA ASN A 183 9.47 -14.82 -17.61
C ASN A 183 8.65 -13.55 -17.90
N PRO A 184 9.27 -12.35 -17.90
CA PRO A 184 8.55 -11.09 -18.14
C PRO A 184 7.79 -11.02 -19.47
N ALA A 185 8.15 -11.83 -20.47
CA ALA A 185 7.44 -11.89 -21.74
C ALA A 185 6.04 -12.51 -21.62
N ASP A 186 5.77 -13.29 -20.57
CA ASP A 186 4.47 -13.90 -20.36
C ASP A 186 3.38 -12.86 -20.01
N TYR A 187 3.78 -11.64 -19.62
CA TYR A 187 2.85 -10.51 -19.49
C TYR A 187 2.02 -10.29 -20.76
N GLU A 188 2.60 -10.50 -21.95
CA GLU A 188 1.90 -10.26 -23.22
C GLU A 188 0.79 -11.28 -23.49
N LYS A 189 0.83 -12.45 -22.86
CA LYS A 189 -0.19 -13.51 -23.04
C LYS A 189 -1.52 -13.19 -22.37
N LEU A 190 -1.49 -12.42 -21.29
CA LEU A 190 -2.69 -12.11 -20.49
C LEU A 190 -3.45 -10.92 -21.06
N HIS A 191 -4.76 -11.00 -21.09
CA HIS A 191 -5.66 -9.95 -21.55
C HIS A 191 -6.68 -9.60 -20.48
N GLN A 192 -7.16 -8.36 -20.51
CA GLN A 192 -8.22 -7.95 -19.59
C GLN A 192 -9.46 -8.82 -19.83
N ASP A 193 -10.14 -9.16 -18.74
CA ASP A 193 -11.30 -10.06 -18.64
C ASP A 193 -10.97 -11.56 -18.76
N ASP A 194 -9.68 -11.95 -18.91
CA ASP A 194 -9.27 -13.36 -18.76
C ASP A 194 -9.64 -13.86 -17.36
N VAL A 195 -10.06 -15.13 -17.27
CA VAL A 195 -10.31 -15.82 -16.00
C VAL A 195 -9.03 -16.53 -15.58
N LEU A 196 -8.47 -16.09 -14.46
CA LEU A 196 -7.18 -16.55 -13.95
C LEU A 196 -7.35 -17.38 -12.69
N GLN A 197 -6.58 -18.47 -12.56
CA GLN A 197 -6.58 -19.35 -11.41
C GLN A 197 -5.14 -19.60 -10.91
N ILE A 198 -4.96 -19.60 -9.60
CA ILE A 198 -3.75 -20.05 -8.91
C ILE A 198 -4.17 -21.08 -7.89
N GLU A 199 -3.66 -22.30 -8.01
CA GLU A 199 -3.90 -23.40 -7.08
C GLU A 199 -2.70 -23.59 -6.13
N ASN A 200 -2.94 -24.26 -5.00
CA ASN A 200 -1.91 -24.57 -4.00
C ASN A 200 -1.11 -23.32 -3.60
N VAL A 201 -1.82 -22.22 -3.31
CA VAL A 201 -1.24 -20.91 -2.97
C VAL A 201 -0.29 -21.03 -1.77
N TYR A 202 -0.64 -21.84 -0.76
CA TYR A 202 0.18 -22.00 0.44
C TYR A 202 1.50 -22.71 0.15
N ASP A 203 1.48 -23.78 -0.62
CA ASP A 203 2.68 -24.49 -1.06
C ASP A 203 3.53 -23.57 -1.98
N GLY A 204 2.87 -22.80 -2.83
CA GLY A 204 3.52 -21.82 -3.67
C GLY A 204 4.21 -20.69 -2.88
N MET A 205 3.61 -20.21 -1.79
CA MET A 205 4.26 -19.26 -0.88
C MET A 205 5.50 -19.87 -0.23
N ASP A 206 5.49 -21.17 0.07
CA ASP A 206 6.57 -21.88 0.75
C ASP A 206 7.72 -22.24 -0.21
N SER A 207 7.40 -22.65 -1.44
CA SER A 207 8.40 -22.95 -2.49
C SER A 207 8.98 -21.71 -3.17
N GLY A 208 8.24 -20.58 -3.16
CA GLY A 208 8.60 -19.36 -3.88
C GLY A 208 8.17 -19.34 -5.34
N GLU A 209 7.50 -20.37 -5.83
CA GLU A 209 7.00 -20.50 -7.20
C GLU A 209 5.52 -20.88 -7.21
N MET A 210 4.75 -20.29 -8.12
CA MET A 210 3.34 -20.61 -8.37
C MET A 210 3.08 -20.75 -9.86
N THR A 211 2.01 -21.43 -10.21
CA THR A 211 1.53 -21.48 -11.60
C THR A 211 0.21 -20.73 -11.69
N LEU A 212 0.17 -19.72 -12.57
CA LEU A 212 -1.05 -19.08 -13.00
C LEU A 212 -1.62 -19.86 -14.18
N ILE A 213 -2.85 -20.25 -14.09
CA ILE A 213 -3.61 -20.89 -15.16
C ILE A 213 -4.54 -19.82 -15.74
N ASP A 214 -4.39 -19.52 -17.00
CA ASP A 214 -5.37 -18.73 -17.73
C ASP A 214 -6.45 -19.70 -18.28
N GLU A 215 -7.59 -19.73 -17.63
CA GLU A 215 -8.69 -20.61 -18.04
C GLU A 215 -9.33 -20.19 -19.37
N THR A 216 -9.13 -18.94 -19.78
CA THR A 216 -9.66 -18.40 -21.05
C THR A 216 -8.87 -18.93 -22.23
N THR A 217 -7.54 -18.96 -22.13
CA THR A 217 -6.64 -19.38 -23.23
C THR A 217 -6.10 -20.81 -23.03
N GLY A 218 -6.07 -21.32 -21.81
CA GLY A 218 -5.43 -22.58 -21.44
C GLY A 218 -3.93 -22.48 -21.17
N ASP A 219 -3.39 -21.26 -21.12
CA ASP A 219 -1.97 -21.03 -20.88
C ASP A 219 -1.60 -21.27 -19.39
N ASN A 220 -0.42 -21.87 -19.16
CA ASN A 220 0.17 -22.00 -17.84
C ASN A 220 1.36 -21.05 -17.75
N ILE A 221 1.31 -20.13 -16.80
CA ILE A 221 2.30 -19.05 -16.64
C ILE A 221 3.00 -19.18 -15.29
N PRO A 222 4.31 -19.48 -15.27
CA PRO A 222 5.08 -19.54 -14.04
C PRO A 222 5.24 -18.17 -13.39
N LEU A 223 4.93 -18.09 -12.09
CA LEU A 223 5.07 -16.91 -11.25
C LEU A 223 6.08 -17.15 -10.15
N LEU A 224 6.68 -16.08 -9.66
CA LEU A 224 7.60 -16.06 -8.52
C LEU A 224 7.02 -15.22 -7.39
N CYS A 225 7.30 -15.66 -6.15
CA CYS A 225 7.12 -14.86 -4.95
C CYS A 225 8.32 -15.09 -4.01
N SER A 226 8.63 -14.07 -3.20
CA SER A 226 9.69 -14.16 -2.20
C SER A 226 9.18 -13.55 -0.91
N PHE A 227 8.56 -14.38 -0.07
CA PHE A 227 7.98 -13.94 1.20
C PHE A 227 8.78 -14.49 2.37
N SER A 228 9.08 -13.63 3.36
CA SER A 228 9.56 -14.10 4.65
C SER A 228 8.46 -14.87 5.40
N GLU A 229 8.80 -15.68 6.39
CA GLU A 229 7.83 -16.43 7.19
C GLU A 229 6.76 -15.51 7.81
N ARG A 230 7.17 -14.32 8.27
CA ARG A 230 6.24 -13.32 8.79
C ARG A 230 5.28 -12.80 7.71
N GLN A 231 5.77 -12.55 6.50
CA GLN A 231 4.93 -12.08 5.39
C GLN A 231 3.93 -13.15 4.93
N LYS A 232 4.33 -14.42 4.90
CA LYS A 232 3.43 -15.55 4.65
C LYS A 232 2.31 -15.60 5.69
N ALA A 233 2.67 -15.48 6.98
CA ALA A 233 1.70 -15.48 8.06
C ALA A 233 0.72 -14.28 7.99
N ILE A 234 1.21 -13.09 7.61
CA ILE A 234 0.37 -11.91 7.39
C ILE A 234 -0.62 -12.15 6.24
N LEU A 235 -0.17 -12.68 5.09
CA LEU A 235 -1.04 -12.98 3.96
C LEU A 235 -2.08 -14.05 4.31
N LYS A 236 -1.66 -15.13 4.99
CA LYS A 236 -2.55 -16.19 5.47
C LYS A 236 -3.59 -15.67 6.47
N ALA A 237 -3.25 -14.67 7.29
CA ALA A 237 -4.19 -14.03 8.21
C ALA A 237 -5.17 -13.06 7.52
N GLY A 238 -4.86 -12.62 6.29
CA GLY A 238 -5.64 -11.61 5.56
C GLY A 238 -5.14 -10.18 5.76
N GLY A 239 -3.88 -10.00 6.18
CA GLY A 239 -3.24 -8.71 6.35
C GLY A 239 -2.71 -8.47 7.76
N LEU A 240 -1.93 -7.41 7.90
CA LEU A 240 -1.18 -7.14 9.12
C LEU A 240 -2.08 -6.91 10.34
N LEU A 241 -3.18 -6.16 10.19
CA LEU A 241 -4.08 -5.87 11.31
C LEU A 241 -4.75 -7.14 11.85
N LYS A 242 -5.17 -8.05 10.95
CA LYS A 242 -5.72 -9.34 11.36
C LYS A 242 -4.67 -10.24 12.00
N TYR A 243 -3.45 -10.25 11.43
CA TYR A 243 -2.33 -11.00 11.99
C TYR A 243 -2.03 -10.56 13.45
N VAL A 244 -1.92 -9.25 13.70
CA VAL A 244 -1.69 -8.71 15.05
C VAL A 244 -2.91 -8.95 15.96
N GLY A 245 -4.12 -8.79 15.45
CA GLY A 245 -5.37 -9.03 16.21
C GLY A 245 -5.54 -10.47 16.69
N GLN A 246 -4.83 -11.43 16.09
CA GLN A 246 -4.75 -12.83 16.53
C GLN A 246 -3.71 -13.06 17.66
N GLY A 247 -3.12 -12.00 18.20
CA GLY A 247 -2.10 -12.07 19.26
C GLY A 247 -0.66 -12.31 18.76
N ASN A 248 -0.42 -12.22 17.46
CA ASN A 248 0.92 -12.33 16.87
C ASN A 248 1.66 -10.97 16.93
N HIS A 249 2.94 -10.96 17.27
CA HIS A 249 3.77 -9.75 17.43
C HIS A 249 5.01 -9.78 16.54
#